data_8b3b56b08ae82470043176bd8ef46351
#
_entry.id   8b3b56b08ae82470043176bd8ef46351
#
_cell.length_a   1.000
_cell.length_b   1.000
_cell.length_c   1.000
_cell.angle_alpha   90.00
_cell.angle_beta   90.00
_cell.angle_gamma   90.00
#
_symmetry.space_group_name_H-M   'P 1'
#
loop_
_entity.id
_entity.type
_entity.pdbx_description
1 polymer ?
#
loop_
_entity_poly.entity_id
_entity_poly.type
_entity_poly.pdbx_seq_one_letter_code
_entity_poly.pdbx_strand_id
1 'polypeptide(L)'
;MPPALIHFSDPLPAPTTDRPSPDRAIGAPPLRTTWEAYAAADESLSIGEWACEPGHWTIAFHAHRHEFFHVLEGRLRIIDEGGFAREFAPGDACVIPAGFRGSFEVIERVRKRYVMIDVPVSVA
;
A
#
# COMPACT_ATOMS: atom_id res chain seq x y z
N MET A 1 6.09 -29.04 9.05
CA MET A 1 6.24 -28.02 10.12
C MET A 1 4.92 -27.26 10.25
N PRO A 2 4.39 -27.12 11.44
CA PRO A 2 3.21 -26.28 11.64
C PRO A 2 3.57 -24.81 11.34
N PRO A 3 2.62 -24.03 10.83
CA PRO A 3 2.86 -22.61 10.62
C PRO A 3 3.03 -21.88 11.95
N ALA A 4 3.91 -20.90 11.98
CA ALA A 4 4.17 -20.07 13.16
C ALA A 4 3.42 -18.75 13.07
N LEU A 5 3.05 -18.21 14.22
CA LEU A 5 2.51 -16.85 14.30
C LEU A 5 3.61 -15.82 13.98
N ILE A 6 3.21 -14.72 13.39
CA ILE A 6 4.08 -13.58 13.15
C ILE A 6 3.57 -12.44 14.02
N HIS A 7 4.44 -11.97 14.91
CA HIS A 7 4.14 -10.84 15.79
C HIS A 7 4.83 -9.59 15.24
N PHE A 8 4.07 -8.54 14.95
CA PHE A 8 4.64 -7.33 14.31
C PHE A 8 5.55 -6.52 15.23
N SER A 9 5.62 -6.86 16.53
CA SER A 9 6.64 -6.30 17.42
C SER A 9 8.01 -6.95 17.25
N ASP A 10 8.07 -8.13 16.61
CA ASP A 10 9.32 -8.79 16.31
C ASP A 10 10.01 -8.08 15.14
N PRO A 11 11.34 -8.24 14.99
CA PRO A 11 12.05 -7.67 13.85
C PRO A 11 11.44 -8.16 12.54
N LEU A 12 11.12 -7.21 11.65
CA LEU A 12 10.62 -7.55 10.31
C LEU A 12 11.78 -8.01 9.42
N PRO A 13 11.48 -8.79 8.36
CA PRO A 13 12.50 -9.15 7.37
C PRO A 13 13.17 -7.93 6.76
N ALA A 14 14.33 -8.12 6.15
CA ALA A 14 15.03 -7.04 5.46
C ALA A 14 14.13 -6.41 4.39
N PRO A 15 14.06 -5.08 4.32
CA PRO A 15 13.15 -4.42 3.39
C PRO A 15 13.67 -4.44 1.96
N THR A 16 12.74 -4.27 1.02
CA THR A 16 13.04 -3.92 -0.37
C THR A 16 12.66 -2.46 -0.60
N THR A 17 13.32 -1.83 -1.58
CA THR A 17 13.02 -0.44 -1.94
C THR A 17 12.70 -0.34 -3.41
N ASP A 18 11.86 0.62 -3.75
CA ASP A 18 11.54 0.98 -5.13
C ASP A 18 11.10 2.45 -5.22
N ARG A 19 10.75 2.88 -6.42
CA ARG A 19 10.15 4.18 -6.69
C ARG A 19 9.01 3.97 -7.70
N PRO A 20 7.96 4.80 -7.67
CA PRO A 20 6.99 4.80 -8.78
C PRO A 20 7.72 5.03 -10.10
N SER A 21 7.22 4.41 -11.17
CA SER A 21 7.81 4.66 -12.50
C SER A 21 7.65 6.14 -12.88
N PRO A 22 8.62 6.72 -13.61
CA PRO A 22 8.57 8.15 -13.97
C PRO A 22 7.31 8.57 -14.70
N ASP A 23 6.71 7.69 -15.50
CA ASP A 23 5.48 7.98 -16.23
C ASP A 23 4.24 8.04 -15.33
N ARG A 24 4.30 7.44 -14.13
CA ARG A 24 3.24 7.55 -13.13
C ARG A 24 3.48 8.69 -12.14
N ALA A 25 4.71 9.09 -11.94
CA ALA A 25 5.06 10.09 -10.95
C ALA A 25 4.58 11.50 -11.36
N ILE A 26 4.06 12.22 -10.39
CA ILE A 26 3.71 13.64 -10.51
C ILE A 26 4.79 14.38 -9.73
N GLY A 27 5.82 14.85 -10.44
CA GLY A 27 7.04 15.36 -9.84
C GLY A 27 8.08 14.25 -9.64
N ALA A 28 9.02 14.44 -8.72
CA ALA A 28 10.08 13.46 -8.46
C ALA A 28 9.49 12.21 -7.82
N PRO A 29 9.82 11.01 -8.33
CA PRO A 29 9.32 9.76 -7.74
C PRO A 29 9.91 9.56 -6.34
N PRO A 30 9.08 9.37 -5.30
CA PRO A 30 9.58 9.18 -3.94
C PRO A 30 10.11 7.76 -3.70
N LEU A 31 11.05 7.64 -2.76
CA LEU A 31 11.53 6.34 -2.33
C LEU A 31 10.47 5.64 -1.49
N ARG A 32 10.16 4.39 -1.84
CA ARG A 32 9.25 3.51 -1.10
C ARG A 32 10.04 2.35 -0.52
N THR A 33 9.68 1.94 0.69
CA THR A 33 10.32 0.84 1.40
C THR A 33 9.25 -0.14 1.86
N THR A 34 9.44 -1.43 1.57
CA THR A 34 8.47 -2.48 1.92
C THR A 34 9.13 -3.54 2.78
N TRP A 35 8.52 -3.84 3.93
CA TRP A 35 8.87 -4.97 4.80
C TRP A 35 7.74 -5.99 4.68
N GLU A 36 7.93 -6.99 3.82
CA GLU A 36 6.94 -8.04 3.65
C GLU A 36 7.09 -9.07 4.78
N ALA A 37 6.16 -9.07 5.71
CA ALA A 37 6.18 -9.98 6.85
C ALA A 37 5.66 -11.37 6.50
N TYR A 38 4.70 -11.43 5.57
CA TYR A 38 4.05 -12.67 5.17
C TYR A 38 3.54 -12.57 3.75
N ALA A 39 3.70 -13.64 2.99
CA ALA A 39 3.12 -13.79 1.66
C ALA A 39 2.58 -15.19 1.48
N ALA A 40 1.44 -15.33 0.78
CA ALA A 40 0.95 -16.63 0.36
C ALA A 40 1.86 -17.19 -0.74
N ALA A 41 1.96 -18.52 -0.84
CA ALA A 41 2.86 -19.18 -1.79
C ALA A 41 2.54 -18.83 -3.25
N ASP A 42 1.28 -18.57 -3.57
CA ASP A 42 0.84 -18.17 -4.90
C ASP A 42 0.84 -16.65 -5.13
N GLU A 43 1.41 -15.90 -4.17
CA GLU A 43 1.51 -14.44 -4.20
C GLU A 43 0.17 -13.69 -4.18
N SER A 44 -0.93 -14.39 -3.88
CA SER A 44 -2.26 -13.76 -3.81
C SER A 44 -2.46 -12.89 -2.58
N LEU A 45 -1.57 -12.98 -1.59
CA LEU A 45 -1.67 -12.26 -0.33
C LEU A 45 -0.28 -11.80 0.10
N SER A 46 -0.17 -10.52 0.43
CA SER A 46 1.03 -9.93 1.01
C SER A 46 0.62 -9.07 2.20
N ILE A 47 1.27 -9.26 3.34
CA ILE A 47 1.02 -8.52 4.56
C ILE A 47 2.36 -8.02 5.10
N GLY A 48 2.41 -6.74 5.46
CA GLY A 48 3.64 -6.19 6.00
C GLY A 48 3.50 -4.73 6.42
N GLU A 49 4.64 -4.04 6.38
CA GLU A 49 4.71 -2.60 6.59
C GLU A 49 5.36 -1.92 5.40
N TRP A 50 4.99 -0.70 5.19
CA TRP A 50 5.43 0.10 4.05
C TRP A 50 5.67 1.53 4.51
N ALA A 51 6.75 2.12 4.04
CA ALA A 51 7.08 3.51 4.28
C ALA A 51 7.37 4.21 2.98
N CYS A 52 7.09 5.51 2.92
CA CYS A 52 7.31 6.30 1.72
C CYS A 52 7.66 7.73 2.07
N GLU A 53 8.66 8.27 1.37
CA GLU A 53 9.00 9.68 1.44
C GLU A 53 7.91 10.53 0.77
N PRO A 54 7.84 11.84 1.05
CA PRO A 54 6.87 12.70 0.38
C PRO A 54 6.97 12.63 -1.14
N GLY A 55 5.82 12.55 -1.79
CA GLY A 55 5.73 12.47 -3.24
C GLY A 55 4.32 12.14 -3.68
N HIS A 56 4.10 12.08 -4.99
CA HIS A 56 2.77 11.93 -5.57
C HIS A 56 2.87 11.11 -6.86
N TRP A 57 1.98 10.14 -7.05
CA TRP A 57 1.94 9.33 -8.27
C TRP A 57 0.53 8.80 -8.53
N THR A 58 0.27 8.46 -9.79
CA THR A 58 -1.00 7.84 -10.17
C THR A 58 -1.01 6.37 -9.82
N ILE A 59 -2.17 5.87 -9.40
CA ILE A 59 -2.38 4.46 -9.11
C ILE A 59 -3.55 3.92 -9.93
N ALA A 60 -3.45 2.66 -10.34
CA ALA A 60 -4.52 1.95 -11.01
C ALA A 60 -4.47 0.49 -10.54
N PHE A 61 -5.42 0.12 -9.69
CA PHE A 61 -5.51 -1.24 -9.20
C PHE A 61 -6.21 -2.10 -10.25
N HIS A 62 -5.65 -3.28 -10.54
CA HIS A 62 -6.32 -4.20 -11.43
C HIS A 62 -7.57 -4.82 -10.78
N ALA A 63 -8.38 -5.51 -11.57
CA ALA A 63 -9.72 -5.94 -11.18
C ALA A 63 -9.76 -6.97 -10.04
N HIS A 64 -8.59 -7.55 -9.66
CA HIS A 64 -8.52 -8.57 -8.62
C HIS A 64 -7.91 -8.05 -7.32
N ARG A 65 -7.23 -6.90 -7.35
CA ARG A 65 -6.40 -6.44 -6.23
C ARG A 65 -7.16 -5.50 -5.31
N HIS A 66 -7.14 -5.83 -4.02
CA HIS A 66 -7.64 -4.98 -2.95
C HIS A 66 -6.51 -4.70 -1.98
N GLU A 67 -6.54 -3.54 -1.36
CA GLU A 67 -5.61 -3.23 -0.26
C GLU A 67 -6.39 -2.72 0.94
N PHE A 68 -6.03 -3.21 2.12
CA PHE A 68 -6.37 -2.58 3.40
C PHE A 68 -5.09 -2.05 4.02
N PHE A 69 -5.12 -0.84 4.56
CA PHE A 69 -3.97 -0.36 5.34
C PHE A 69 -4.40 0.46 6.54
N HIS A 70 -3.49 0.53 7.51
CA HIS A 70 -3.63 1.30 8.73
C HIS A 70 -2.40 2.19 8.88
N VAL A 71 -2.60 3.50 9.02
CA VAL A 71 -1.52 4.47 9.10
C VAL A 71 -0.94 4.47 10.51
N LEU A 72 0.39 4.32 10.61
CA LEU A 72 1.14 4.33 11.86
C LEU A 72 1.81 5.69 12.11
N GLU A 73 2.34 6.31 11.05
CA GLU A 73 3.07 7.59 11.12
C GLU A 73 2.83 8.39 9.85
N GLY A 74 2.91 9.69 9.94
CA GLY A 74 2.86 10.59 8.81
C GLY A 74 1.46 10.88 8.31
N ARG A 75 1.37 11.39 7.07
CA ARG A 75 0.09 11.76 6.44
C ARG A 75 0.13 11.47 4.96
N LEU A 76 -0.98 10.97 4.44
CA LEU A 76 -1.16 10.72 3.02
C LEU A 76 -2.55 11.17 2.56
N ARG A 77 -2.68 11.36 1.26
CA ARG A 77 -3.93 11.72 0.61
C ARG A 77 -4.15 10.83 -0.59
N ILE A 78 -5.38 10.33 -0.75
CA ILE A 78 -5.76 9.58 -1.94
C ILE A 78 -6.84 10.39 -2.66
N ILE A 79 -6.66 10.57 -3.97
CA ILE A 79 -7.54 11.37 -4.82
C ILE A 79 -8.10 10.43 -5.87
N ASP A 80 -9.43 10.36 -5.99
CA ASP A 80 -10.06 9.51 -7.01
C ASP A 80 -10.10 10.20 -8.39
N GLU A 81 -10.58 9.49 -9.40
CA GLU A 81 -10.65 10.03 -10.77
C GLU A 81 -11.54 11.27 -10.88
N GLY A 82 -12.51 11.39 -9.98
CA GLY A 82 -13.40 12.56 -9.95
C GLY A 82 -12.81 13.78 -9.24
N GLY A 83 -11.59 13.65 -8.70
CA GLY A 83 -10.93 14.73 -7.96
C GLY A 83 -11.31 14.79 -6.48
N PHE A 84 -12.10 13.85 -5.97
CA PHE A 84 -12.45 13.79 -4.55
C PHE A 84 -11.26 13.23 -3.76
N ALA A 85 -10.81 13.99 -2.76
CA ALA A 85 -9.63 13.65 -1.96
C ALA A 85 -10.01 13.29 -0.53
N ARG A 86 -9.32 12.28 0.02
CA ARG A 86 -9.40 11.91 1.44
C ARG A 86 -8.00 11.87 2.02
N GLU A 87 -7.83 12.44 3.20
CA GLU A 87 -6.57 12.41 3.93
C GLU A 87 -6.61 11.35 5.04
N PHE A 88 -5.43 10.78 5.33
CA PHE A 88 -5.24 9.75 6.34
C PHE A 88 -4.06 10.13 7.21
N ALA A 89 -4.25 10.06 8.53
CA ALA A 89 -3.26 10.36 9.56
C ALA A 89 -3.13 9.15 10.49
N PRO A 90 -2.17 9.14 11.43
CA PRO A 90 -1.98 8.00 12.32
C PRO A 90 -3.28 7.59 13.02
N GLY A 91 -3.59 6.29 12.96
CA GLY A 91 -4.83 5.73 13.48
C GLY A 91 -5.93 5.56 12.44
N ASP A 92 -5.83 6.21 11.29
CA ASP A 92 -6.80 6.05 10.21
C ASP A 92 -6.52 4.77 9.42
N ALA A 93 -7.58 4.16 8.93
CA ALA A 93 -7.51 2.98 8.09
C ALA A 93 -8.24 3.23 6.77
N CYS A 94 -7.85 2.47 5.74
CA CYS A 94 -8.36 2.65 4.40
C CYS A 94 -8.53 1.31 3.70
N VAL A 95 -9.58 1.19 2.88
CA VAL A 95 -9.69 0.14 1.88
C VAL A 95 -9.57 0.80 0.50
N ILE A 96 -8.59 0.35 -0.28
CA ILE A 96 -8.54 0.67 -1.71
C ILE A 96 -9.12 -0.54 -2.45
N PRO A 97 -10.33 -0.43 -3.02
CA PRO A 97 -10.97 -1.57 -3.67
C PRO A 97 -10.34 -1.89 -5.02
N ALA A 98 -10.54 -3.12 -5.47
CA ALA A 98 -10.09 -3.55 -6.79
C ALA A 98 -10.64 -2.63 -7.87
N GLY A 99 -9.81 -2.34 -8.87
CA GLY A 99 -10.19 -1.47 -9.98
C GLY A 99 -10.11 0.02 -9.67
N PHE A 100 -9.71 0.40 -8.46
CA PHE A 100 -9.57 1.83 -8.10
C PHE A 100 -8.55 2.51 -8.99
N ARG A 101 -8.88 3.72 -9.44
CA ARG A 101 -7.99 4.57 -10.22
C ARG A 101 -7.98 5.97 -9.61
N GLY A 102 -6.80 6.54 -9.50
CA GLY A 102 -6.64 7.87 -8.92
C GLY A 102 -5.17 8.18 -8.70
N SER A 103 -4.87 8.92 -7.64
CA SER A 103 -3.50 9.23 -7.26
C SER A 103 -3.30 9.07 -5.75
N PHE A 104 -2.05 8.79 -5.39
CA PHE A 104 -1.60 8.60 -4.02
C PHE A 104 -0.55 9.65 -3.73
N GLU A 105 -0.79 10.47 -2.72
CA GLU A 105 0.14 11.55 -2.34
C GLU A 105 0.58 11.35 -0.90
N VAL A 106 1.89 11.28 -0.69
CA VAL A 106 2.48 11.28 0.65
C VAL A 106 2.83 12.73 0.98
N ILE A 107 2.15 13.28 1.98
CA ILE A 107 2.32 14.68 2.41
C ILE A 107 3.47 14.80 3.39
N GLU A 108 3.48 13.91 4.41
CA GLU A 108 4.57 13.74 5.35
C GLU A 108 5.01 12.29 5.28
N ARG A 109 6.31 12.01 5.44
CA ARG A 109 6.81 10.65 5.38
C ARG A 109 5.88 9.72 6.14
N VAL A 110 5.35 8.71 5.46
CA VAL A 110 4.31 7.84 6.00
C VAL A 110 4.86 6.44 6.28
N ARG A 111 4.33 5.82 7.33
CA ARG A 111 4.47 4.39 7.58
C ARG A 111 3.10 3.81 7.83
N LYS A 112 2.81 2.68 7.20
CA LYS A 112 1.52 1.99 7.33
C LYS A 112 1.72 0.49 7.41
N ARG A 113 0.77 -0.20 8.06
CA ARG A 113 0.60 -1.65 7.90
C ARG A 113 -0.38 -1.89 6.79
N TYR A 114 -0.10 -2.88 5.96
CA TYR A 114 -0.92 -3.18 4.80
C TYR A 114 -1.27 -4.66 4.71
N VAL A 115 -2.41 -4.92 4.10
CA VAL A 115 -2.83 -6.22 3.60
C VAL A 115 -3.18 -6.02 2.13
N MET A 116 -2.43 -6.68 1.24
CA MET A 116 -2.70 -6.66 -0.19
C MET A 116 -3.18 -8.04 -0.59
N ILE A 117 -4.35 -8.12 -1.21
CA ILE A 117 -4.93 -9.41 -1.57
C ILE A 117 -5.47 -9.38 -2.99
N ASP A 118 -5.12 -10.40 -3.77
CA ASP A 118 -5.66 -10.62 -5.10
C ASP A 118 -6.74 -11.70 -5.02
N VAL A 119 -7.97 -11.33 -5.34
CA VAL A 119 -9.13 -12.22 -5.29
C VAL A 119 -9.65 -12.40 -6.71
N PRO A 120 -9.88 -13.63 -7.20
CA PRO A 120 -10.45 -13.82 -8.52
C PRO A 120 -11.78 -13.09 -8.67
N VAL A 121 -11.98 -12.46 -9.84
CA VAL A 121 -13.26 -11.83 -10.14
C VAL A 121 -14.29 -12.93 -10.31
N SER A 122 -15.42 -12.82 -9.59
CA SER A 122 -16.53 -13.72 -9.74
C SER A 122 -17.21 -13.49 -11.10
N VAL A 123 -17.31 -14.55 -11.89
CA VAL A 123 -18.06 -14.54 -13.15
C VAL A 123 -19.40 -15.18 -12.86
N ALA A 124 -20.42 -14.36 -12.78
CA ALA A 124 -21.79 -14.84 -12.57
C ALA A 124 -22.40 -15.33 -13.91
#